data_2713f076fd4090abbcf45e34a3f75ff9
#
_entry.id   2713f076fd4090abbcf45e34a3f75ff9
#
_cell.length_a   1.000
_cell.length_b   1.000
_cell.length_c   1.000
_cell.angle_alpha   90.00
_cell.angle_beta   90.00
_cell.angle_gamma   90.00
#
_symmetry.space_group_name_H-M   'P 1'
#
loop_
_entity.id
_entity.type
_entity.pdbx_description
1 polymer ?
#
loop_
_entity_poly.entity_id
_entity_poly.type
_entity_poly.pdbx_seq_one_letter_code
_entity_poly.pdbx_strand_id
1 'polypeptide(L)'
;MINLCTFTGVDSKTDLSRVAELSALYPFLEFGVLLSRTPEDKDPRYPAFAEIERIVETLSGKSKLALHVCGRAVGEFVRIPEDGDYLGRDIENLVGAGIGRIQLNFNFERAGLSLRELNGAVLRTGAKVITQHFLANSAVSEGISERNHHVLYDASGGRGVVAAGYEKPFAGKYTGYAGGIGPENVVEAVTAIQAVIGDNDVWIDMESRIRTDGYLDLDKCEKVAASISPILGRAGAAI
;
A
#
# COMPACT_ATOMS: atom_id res chain seq x y z
N MET A 1 3.29 17.60 -1.95
CA MET A 1 3.16 17.39 -0.46
C MET A 1 2.89 15.94 -0.14
N ILE A 2 3.06 15.51 1.13
CA ILE A 2 2.57 14.19 1.57
C ILE A 2 1.07 14.35 1.82
N ASN A 3 0.24 13.67 1.04
CA ASN A 3 -1.21 13.81 1.08
C ASN A 3 -1.96 12.52 1.44
N LEU A 4 -1.22 11.40 1.63
CA LEU A 4 -1.77 10.12 2.04
C LEU A 4 -0.78 9.38 2.97
N CYS A 5 -1.31 8.69 3.98
CA CYS A 5 -0.58 7.84 4.89
C CYS A 5 -1.27 6.48 4.94
N THR A 6 -0.59 5.42 4.49
CA THR A 6 -1.12 4.07 4.46
C THR A 6 -0.64 3.29 5.67
N PHE A 7 -1.59 2.73 6.43
CA PHE A 7 -1.35 1.78 7.50
C PHE A 7 -1.68 0.37 7.00
N THR A 8 -0.65 -0.43 6.74
CA THR A 8 -0.78 -1.76 6.16
C THR A 8 -0.87 -2.82 7.24
N GLY A 9 -1.90 -3.68 7.12
CA GLY A 9 -2.04 -4.87 7.92
C GLY A 9 -3.31 -4.95 8.75
N VAL A 10 -4.43 -4.39 8.27
CA VAL A 10 -5.76 -4.69 8.83
C VAL A 10 -5.98 -6.19 8.80
N ASP A 11 -6.33 -6.75 9.94
CA ASP A 11 -6.41 -8.19 10.18
C ASP A 11 -7.68 -8.58 10.96
N SER A 12 -7.82 -9.86 11.27
CA SER A 12 -9.01 -10.43 11.92
C SER A 12 -9.27 -9.91 13.34
N LYS A 13 -8.28 -9.31 14.01
CA LYS A 13 -8.42 -8.72 15.35
C LYS A 13 -8.56 -7.20 15.32
N THR A 14 -8.44 -6.59 14.16
CA THR A 14 -8.55 -5.14 14.05
C THR A 14 -9.98 -4.67 14.32
N ASP A 15 -10.14 -3.70 15.22
CA ASP A 15 -11.41 -3.03 15.47
C ASP A 15 -11.76 -2.10 14.29
N LEU A 16 -12.68 -2.58 13.43
CA LEU A 16 -13.08 -1.85 12.22
C LEU A 16 -13.87 -0.56 12.54
N SER A 17 -14.54 -0.49 13.68
CA SER A 17 -15.23 0.74 14.10
C SER A 17 -14.21 1.84 14.39
N ARG A 18 -13.15 1.49 15.11
CA ARG A 18 -12.06 2.42 15.39
C ARG A 18 -11.27 2.81 14.13
N VAL A 19 -11.13 1.91 13.15
CA VAL A 19 -10.56 2.24 11.82
C VAL A 19 -11.39 3.33 11.15
N ALA A 20 -12.72 3.20 11.15
CA ALA A 20 -13.62 4.20 10.57
C ALA A 20 -13.56 5.54 11.33
N GLU A 21 -13.47 5.53 12.65
CA GLU A 21 -13.30 6.73 13.49
C GLU A 21 -11.98 7.45 13.16
N LEU A 22 -10.87 6.72 13.10
CA LEU A 22 -9.56 7.29 12.72
C LEU A 22 -9.57 7.87 11.30
N SER A 23 -10.25 7.19 10.36
CA SER A 23 -10.38 7.69 8.98
C SER A 23 -11.20 8.98 8.89
N ALA A 24 -12.23 9.11 9.72
CA ALA A 24 -13.02 10.34 9.82
C ALA A 24 -12.23 11.49 10.46
N LEU A 25 -11.44 11.18 11.50
CA LEU A 25 -10.61 12.17 12.21
C LEU A 25 -9.41 12.62 11.39
N TYR A 26 -8.82 11.72 10.60
CA TYR A 26 -7.63 11.94 9.79
C TYR A 26 -7.90 11.55 8.32
N PRO A 27 -8.52 12.42 7.50
CA PRO A 27 -8.94 12.08 6.13
C PRO A 27 -7.80 11.71 5.16
N PHE A 28 -6.54 11.94 5.56
CA PHE A 28 -5.35 11.52 4.82
C PHE A 28 -4.95 10.06 5.08
N LEU A 29 -5.67 9.32 5.93
CA LEU A 29 -5.37 7.92 6.18
C LEU A 29 -5.95 7.00 5.10
N GLU A 30 -5.20 5.94 4.82
CA GLU A 30 -5.60 4.77 4.06
C GLU A 30 -5.23 3.52 4.86
N PHE A 31 -6.05 2.49 4.80
CA PHE A 31 -5.78 1.22 5.46
C PHE A 31 -5.57 0.11 4.44
N GLY A 32 -4.45 -0.61 4.58
CA GLY A 32 -4.07 -1.72 3.71
C GLY A 32 -4.43 -3.07 4.31
N VAL A 33 -5.00 -3.96 3.49
CA VAL A 33 -5.23 -5.36 3.82
C VAL A 33 -4.28 -6.22 3.00
N LEU A 34 -3.63 -7.21 3.63
CA LEU A 34 -2.69 -8.09 2.94
C LEU A 34 -3.42 -9.35 2.42
N LEU A 35 -3.16 -9.70 1.17
CA LEU A 35 -3.61 -10.92 0.53
C LEU A 35 -2.40 -11.77 0.12
N SER A 36 -2.31 -12.97 0.65
CA SER A 36 -1.34 -13.98 0.21
C SER A 36 -2.02 -15.32 -0.01
N ARG A 37 -1.50 -16.10 -0.96
CA ARG A 37 -1.89 -17.50 -1.23
C ARG A 37 -0.72 -18.46 -1.09
N THR A 38 0.30 -18.08 -0.36
CA THR A 38 1.43 -18.96 -0.04
C THR A 38 1.02 -19.87 1.12
N PRO A 39 1.10 -21.20 1.00
CA PRO A 39 0.65 -22.14 2.05
C PRO A 39 1.35 -21.95 3.39
N GLU A 40 2.55 -21.41 3.38
CA GLU A 40 3.37 -21.13 4.55
C GLU A 40 2.94 -19.84 5.29
N ASP A 41 2.14 -18.98 4.66
CA ASP A 41 1.67 -17.73 5.26
C ASP A 41 0.53 -17.99 6.26
N LYS A 42 0.90 -18.61 7.40
CA LYS A 42 0.03 -18.73 8.58
C LYS A 42 0.12 -17.51 9.51
N ASP A 43 0.83 -16.48 9.08
CA ASP A 43 0.98 -15.24 9.82
C ASP A 43 -0.39 -14.54 9.91
N PRO A 44 -0.81 -14.12 11.12
CA PRO A 44 -2.10 -13.46 11.34
C PRO A 44 -2.30 -12.18 10.51
N ARG A 45 -1.25 -11.59 9.98
CA ARG A 45 -1.33 -10.42 9.08
C ARG A 45 -1.99 -10.73 7.73
N TYR A 46 -2.14 -12.03 7.35
CA TYR A 46 -2.82 -12.45 6.13
C TYR A 46 -4.20 -13.04 6.47
N PRO A 47 -5.25 -12.23 6.52
CA PRO A 47 -6.60 -12.72 6.75
C PRO A 47 -7.07 -13.64 5.62
N ALA A 48 -7.99 -14.56 5.92
CA ALA A 48 -8.63 -15.37 4.90
C ALA A 48 -9.43 -14.49 3.92
N PHE A 49 -9.61 -14.94 2.67
CA PHE A 49 -10.26 -14.12 1.65
C PHE A 49 -11.66 -13.63 2.07
N ALA A 50 -12.48 -14.50 2.66
CA ALA A 50 -13.79 -14.10 3.21
C ALA A 50 -13.71 -13.02 4.30
N GLU A 51 -12.61 -12.99 5.05
CA GLU A 51 -12.37 -11.94 6.03
C GLU A 51 -11.97 -10.63 5.35
N ILE A 52 -11.21 -10.70 4.25
CA ILE A 52 -10.90 -9.51 3.42
C ILE A 52 -12.21 -8.91 2.88
N GLU A 53 -13.11 -9.74 2.35
CA GLU A 53 -14.43 -9.30 1.88
C GLU A 53 -15.20 -8.58 2.99
N ARG A 54 -15.28 -9.18 4.17
CA ARG A 54 -15.95 -8.59 5.35
C ARG A 54 -15.34 -7.24 5.76
N ILE A 55 -14.01 -7.13 5.76
CA ILE A 55 -13.29 -5.88 6.06
C ILE A 55 -13.66 -4.80 5.05
N VAL A 56 -13.60 -5.14 3.76
CA VAL A 56 -13.90 -4.19 2.67
C VAL A 56 -15.36 -3.73 2.73
N GLU A 57 -16.31 -4.63 2.88
CA GLU A 57 -17.73 -4.29 3.01
C GLU A 57 -18.00 -3.39 4.23
N THR A 58 -17.39 -3.69 5.38
CA THR A 58 -17.59 -2.92 6.62
C THR A 58 -17.04 -1.49 6.50
N LEU A 59 -15.91 -1.31 5.83
CA LEU A 59 -15.19 -0.04 5.74
C LEU A 59 -15.49 0.73 4.45
N SER A 60 -16.21 0.15 3.51
CA SER A 60 -16.61 0.80 2.25
C SER A 60 -17.32 2.13 2.51
N GLY A 61 -16.87 3.19 1.84
CA GLY A 61 -17.38 4.54 2.02
C GLY A 61 -17.01 5.21 3.35
N LYS A 62 -16.34 4.52 4.28
CA LYS A 62 -15.90 5.04 5.59
C LYS A 62 -14.39 5.26 5.66
N SER A 63 -13.62 4.48 4.91
CA SER A 63 -12.15 4.53 4.89
C SER A 63 -11.63 4.39 3.46
N LYS A 64 -10.48 4.99 3.17
CA LYS A 64 -9.72 4.64 1.96
C LYS A 64 -9.06 3.30 2.20
N LEU A 65 -9.17 2.39 1.22
CA LEU A 65 -8.66 1.04 1.34
C LEU A 65 -7.69 0.69 0.21
N ALA A 66 -6.62 -0.02 0.58
CA ALA A 66 -5.68 -0.64 -0.34
C ALA A 66 -5.62 -2.15 -0.13
N LEU A 67 -5.41 -2.92 -1.20
CA LEU A 67 -5.14 -4.35 -1.15
C LEU A 67 -3.68 -4.60 -1.49
N HIS A 68 -2.93 -5.21 -0.59
CA HIS A 68 -1.53 -5.58 -0.80
C HIS A 68 -1.44 -7.05 -1.19
N VAL A 69 -1.28 -7.31 -2.48
CA VAL A 69 -1.17 -8.66 -3.06
C VAL A 69 0.27 -9.12 -2.97
N CYS A 70 0.50 -10.25 -2.30
CA CYS A 70 1.84 -10.71 -1.92
C CYS A 70 2.18 -12.07 -2.54
N GLY A 71 3.47 -12.25 -2.88
CA GLY A 71 4.04 -13.52 -3.27
C GLY A 71 3.36 -14.13 -4.50
N ARG A 72 2.94 -15.42 -4.38
CA ARG A 72 2.34 -16.17 -5.50
C ARG A 72 1.02 -15.56 -5.99
N ALA A 73 0.25 -14.91 -5.12
CA ALA A 73 -1.01 -14.26 -5.48
C ALA A 73 -0.82 -13.14 -6.53
N VAL A 74 0.37 -12.54 -6.62
CA VAL A 74 0.68 -11.55 -7.68
C VAL A 74 0.61 -12.21 -9.06
N GLY A 75 1.20 -13.38 -9.23
CA GLY A 75 1.13 -14.11 -10.49
C GLY A 75 -0.30 -14.51 -10.86
N GLU A 76 -1.10 -14.92 -9.88
CA GLU A 76 -2.51 -15.27 -10.06
C GLU A 76 -3.39 -14.06 -10.39
N PHE A 77 -3.07 -12.88 -9.86
CA PHE A 77 -3.72 -11.61 -10.25
C PHE A 77 -3.34 -11.17 -11.67
N VAL A 78 -2.07 -11.31 -12.02
CA VAL A 78 -1.53 -10.79 -13.29
C VAL A 78 -1.95 -11.65 -14.47
N ARG A 79 -1.95 -12.98 -14.32
CA ARG A 79 -2.27 -13.94 -15.38
C ARG A 79 -3.75 -14.27 -15.40
N ILE A 80 -4.34 -14.30 -16.59
CA ILE A 80 -5.70 -14.81 -16.82
C ILE A 80 -5.56 -16.26 -17.23
N PRO A 81 -6.03 -17.24 -16.43
CA PRO A 81 -6.02 -18.63 -16.83
C PRO A 81 -7.09 -18.93 -17.89
N GLU A 82 -6.89 -19.98 -18.67
CA GLU A 82 -7.80 -20.41 -19.74
C GLU A 82 -9.16 -20.88 -19.21
N ASP A 83 -9.20 -21.45 -18.00
CA ASP A 83 -10.40 -21.96 -17.34
C ASP A 83 -11.33 -20.88 -16.76
N GLY A 84 -10.91 -19.62 -16.81
CA GLY A 84 -11.76 -18.46 -16.54
C GLY A 84 -12.05 -18.16 -15.06
N ASP A 85 -11.64 -19.01 -14.12
CA ASP A 85 -11.68 -18.72 -12.68
C ASP A 85 -10.30 -18.27 -12.19
N TYR A 86 -10.20 -17.02 -11.76
CA TYR A 86 -8.90 -16.47 -11.34
C TYR A 86 -9.04 -15.37 -10.27
N LEU A 87 -8.00 -15.26 -9.46
CA LEU A 87 -7.92 -14.29 -8.37
C LEU A 87 -8.18 -12.84 -8.82
N GLY A 88 -7.82 -12.51 -10.07
CA GLY A 88 -8.07 -11.17 -10.61
C GLY A 88 -9.54 -10.78 -10.61
N ARG A 89 -10.48 -11.73 -10.86
CA ARG A 89 -11.92 -11.45 -10.80
C ARG A 89 -12.36 -11.17 -9.35
N ASP A 90 -11.87 -11.93 -8.40
CA ASP A 90 -12.18 -11.72 -6.98
C ASP A 90 -11.67 -10.35 -6.52
N ILE A 91 -10.45 -9.97 -6.96
CA ILE A 91 -9.89 -8.65 -6.69
C ILE A 91 -10.69 -7.53 -7.35
N GLU A 92 -11.18 -7.71 -8.59
CA GLU A 92 -12.06 -6.73 -9.26
C GLU A 92 -13.38 -6.54 -8.49
N ASN A 93 -13.92 -7.60 -7.89
CA ASN A 93 -15.09 -7.50 -7.01
C ASN A 93 -14.77 -6.66 -5.76
N LEU A 94 -13.59 -6.85 -5.14
CA LEU A 94 -13.14 -6.02 -4.03
C LEU A 94 -12.92 -4.56 -4.44
N VAL A 95 -12.43 -4.30 -5.66
CA VAL A 95 -12.34 -2.94 -6.22
C VAL A 95 -13.72 -2.32 -6.36
N GLY A 96 -14.69 -3.06 -6.90
CA GLY A 96 -16.09 -2.63 -6.98
C GLY A 96 -16.72 -2.35 -5.62
N ALA A 97 -16.27 -3.06 -4.57
CA ALA A 97 -16.73 -2.89 -3.19
C ALA A 97 -16.03 -1.74 -2.44
N GLY A 98 -14.91 -1.18 -2.94
CA GLY A 98 -14.29 -0.01 -2.30
C GLY A 98 -12.76 -0.01 -2.20
N ILE A 99 -12.06 -1.03 -2.70
CA ILE A 99 -10.59 -0.99 -2.80
C ILE A 99 -10.19 0.03 -3.88
N GLY A 100 -9.51 1.10 -3.46
CA GLY A 100 -9.06 2.16 -4.36
C GLY A 100 -7.68 1.90 -4.97
N ARG A 101 -6.83 1.14 -4.28
CA ARG A 101 -5.45 0.87 -4.70
C ARG A 101 -5.09 -0.60 -4.49
N ILE A 102 -4.31 -1.15 -5.42
CA ILE A 102 -3.75 -2.51 -5.35
C ILE A 102 -2.23 -2.39 -5.37
N GLN A 103 -1.56 -2.87 -4.32
CA GLN A 103 -0.10 -2.92 -4.26
C GLN A 103 0.39 -4.33 -4.55
N LEU A 104 1.31 -4.46 -5.49
CA LEU A 104 1.91 -5.75 -5.87
C LEU A 104 3.28 -5.89 -5.20
N ASN A 105 3.35 -6.80 -4.23
CA ASN A 105 4.55 -7.09 -3.44
C ASN A 105 5.24 -8.34 -4.00
N PHE A 106 6.22 -8.15 -4.88
CA PHE A 106 6.94 -9.23 -5.55
C PHE A 106 8.36 -8.82 -5.95
N ASN A 107 9.19 -9.81 -6.28
CA ASN A 107 10.49 -9.61 -6.91
C ASN A 107 10.37 -9.99 -8.39
N PHE A 108 10.53 -9.02 -9.28
CA PHE A 108 10.32 -9.20 -10.72
C PHE A 108 11.25 -10.23 -11.33
N GLU A 109 12.53 -10.25 -10.94
CA GLU A 109 13.51 -11.21 -11.45
C GLU A 109 13.16 -12.67 -11.10
N ARG A 110 12.40 -12.88 -10.01
CA ARG A 110 12.01 -14.21 -9.52
C ARG A 110 10.58 -14.60 -9.85
N ALA A 111 9.74 -13.65 -10.18
CA ALA A 111 8.31 -13.88 -10.36
C ALA A 111 7.96 -14.62 -11.66
N GLY A 112 8.89 -14.65 -12.63
CA GLY A 112 8.63 -15.21 -13.96
C GLY A 112 7.52 -14.51 -14.72
N LEU A 113 7.30 -13.22 -14.42
CA LEU A 113 6.33 -12.33 -15.08
C LEU A 113 7.03 -11.49 -16.14
N SER A 114 6.33 -11.16 -17.20
CA SER A 114 6.77 -10.20 -18.20
C SER A 114 6.18 -8.82 -17.95
N LEU A 115 6.86 -7.78 -18.44
CA LEU A 115 6.29 -6.42 -18.44
C LEU A 115 4.96 -6.33 -19.18
N ARG A 116 4.77 -7.13 -20.24
CA ARG A 116 3.52 -7.18 -20.98
C ARG A 116 2.36 -7.71 -20.14
N GLU A 117 2.58 -8.78 -19.37
CA GLU A 117 1.56 -9.32 -18.46
C GLU A 117 1.21 -8.32 -17.37
N LEU A 118 2.22 -7.69 -16.75
CA LEU A 118 2.02 -6.66 -15.73
C LEU A 118 1.26 -5.45 -16.28
N ASN A 119 1.66 -4.94 -17.43
CA ASN A 119 0.98 -3.81 -18.08
C ASN A 119 -0.48 -4.16 -18.42
N GLY A 120 -0.72 -5.38 -18.89
CA GLY A 120 -2.07 -5.90 -19.13
C GLY A 120 -2.92 -5.94 -17.85
N ALA A 121 -2.34 -6.33 -16.72
CA ALA A 121 -3.03 -6.33 -15.43
C ALA A 121 -3.36 -4.91 -14.96
N VAL A 122 -2.42 -3.97 -15.09
CA VAL A 122 -2.63 -2.55 -14.76
C VAL A 122 -3.75 -1.94 -15.61
N LEU A 123 -3.81 -2.25 -16.90
CA LEU A 123 -4.85 -1.77 -17.80
C LEU A 123 -6.25 -2.32 -17.49
N ARG A 124 -6.32 -3.57 -17.01
CA ARG A 124 -7.62 -4.22 -16.77
C ARG A 124 -8.32 -3.72 -15.52
N THR A 125 -7.56 -3.35 -14.49
CA THR A 125 -8.18 -2.96 -13.22
C THR A 125 -8.66 -1.52 -13.20
N GLY A 126 -9.80 -1.27 -12.55
CA GLY A 126 -10.30 0.07 -12.27
C GLY A 126 -9.55 0.79 -11.13
N ALA A 127 -8.74 0.07 -10.36
CA ALA A 127 -7.96 0.61 -9.25
C ALA A 127 -6.63 1.24 -9.71
N LYS A 128 -6.00 1.99 -8.80
CA LYS A 128 -4.59 2.38 -8.95
C LYS A 128 -3.71 1.19 -8.58
N VAL A 129 -2.71 0.87 -9.42
CA VAL A 129 -1.78 -0.23 -9.16
C VAL A 129 -0.43 0.31 -8.71
N ILE A 130 0.05 -0.17 -7.58
CA ILE A 130 1.33 0.20 -7.00
C ILE A 130 2.31 -0.96 -7.21
N THR A 131 3.52 -0.66 -7.67
CA THR A 131 4.64 -1.62 -7.62
C THR A 131 5.76 -1.08 -6.76
N GLN A 132 6.42 -1.97 -6.01
CA GLN A 132 7.59 -1.60 -5.23
C GLN A 132 8.77 -1.34 -6.15
N HIS A 133 9.49 -0.25 -5.92
CA HIS A 133 10.75 0.09 -6.58
C HIS A 133 11.94 -0.24 -5.68
N PHE A 134 12.73 -1.17 -6.11
CA PHE A 134 14.06 -1.53 -5.64
C PHE A 134 14.81 -2.19 -6.83
N LEU A 135 16.11 -2.48 -6.68
CA LEU A 135 16.96 -2.88 -7.81
C LEU A 135 16.33 -3.96 -8.71
N ALA A 136 15.78 -5.04 -8.14
CA ALA A 136 15.17 -6.14 -8.91
C ALA A 136 13.86 -5.77 -9.62
N ASN A 137 13.25 -4.63 -9.30
CA ASN A 137 11.99 -4.14 -9.86
C ASN A 137 12.14 -2.87 -10.70
N SER A 138 13.36 -2.36 -10.94
CA SER A 138 13.58 -1.12 -11.69
C SER A 138 12.92 -1.15 -13.06
N ALA A 139 13.07 -2.25 -13.80
CA ALA A 139 12.46 -2.43 -15.11
C ALA A 139 10.92 -2.30 -15.09
N VAL A 140 10.26 -2.69 -13.99
CA VAL A 140 8.79 -2.57 -13.84
C VAL A 140 8.41 -1.10 -13.66
N SER A 141 9.11 -0.39 -12.78
CA SER A 141 8.81 1.01 -12.49
C SER A 141 9.01 1.91 -13.71
N GLU A 142 9.99 1.60 -14.54
CA GLU A 142 10.31 2.31 -15.79
C GLU A 142 9.45 1.86 -16.98
N GLY A 143 9.15 0.55 -17.06
CA GLY A 143 8.51 -0.07 -18.22
C GLY A 143 6.99 0.04 -18.28
N ILE A 144 6.31 0.31 -17.17
CA ILE A 144 4.85 0.50 -17.15
C ILE A 144 4.53 1.98 -17.31
N SER A 145 3.88 2.36 -18.40
CA SER A 145 3.55 3.76 -18.73
C SER A 145 2.15 4.18 -18.33
N GLU A 146 1.31 3.26 -17.86
CA GLU A 146 -0.10 3.50 -17.58
C GLU A 146 -0.29 4.55 -16.47
N ARG A 147 -1.29 5.42 -16.65
CA ARG A 147 -1.57 6.55 -15.73
C ARG A 147 -2.05 6.12 -14.35
N ASN A 148 -2.62 4.92 -14.24
CA ASN A 148 -3.03 4.33 -12.96
C ASN A 148 -1.91 3.52 -12.29
N HIS A 149 -0.68 3.54 -12.82
CA HIS A 149 0.49 2.91 -12.20
C HIS A 149 1.21 3.89 -11.28
N HIS A 150 1.36 3.52 -10.03
CA HIS A 150 2.07 4.23 -8.97
C HIS A 150 3.32 3.46 -8.55
N VAL A 151 4.29 4.14 -7.95
CA VAL A 151 5.57 3.54 -7.55
C VAL A 151 5.82 3.75 -6.06
N LEU A 152 6.14 2.70 -5.33
CA LEU A 152 6.53 2.76 -3.92
C LEU A 152 8.03 2.52 -3.78
N TYR A 153 8.78 3.52 -3.33
CA TYR A 153 10.17 3.32 -2.90
C TYR A 153 10.18 2.53 -1.59
N ASP A 154 10.68 1.32 -1.65
CA ASP A 154 10.93 0.46 -0.49
C ASP A 154 12.33 -0.13 -0.60
N ALA A 155 13.34 0.61 -0.16
CA ALA A 155 14.73 0.20 -0.19
C ALA A 155 14.99 -1.13 0.56
N SER A 156 14.09 -1.52 1.46
CA SER A 156 14.17 -2.77 2.20
C SER A 156 13.61 -3.97 1.46
N GLY A 157 12.82 -3.76 0.39
CA GLY A 157 12.08 -4.82 -0.30
C GLY A 157 11.09 -5.56 0.63
N GLY A 158 10.37 -4.83 1.48
CA GLY A 158 9.39 -5.37 2.44
C GLY A 158 9.98 -5.82 3.78
N ARG A 159 11.28 -5.60 4.04
CA ARG A 159 11.93 -6.03 5.30
C ARG A 159 11.83 -5.03 6.46
N GLY A 160 11.21 -3.86 6.26
CA GLY A 160 11.02 -2.85 7.30
C GLY A 160 12.29 -2.20 7.83
N VAL A 161 13.38 -2.20 7.06
CA VAL A 161 14.64 -1.55 7.40
C VAL A 161 14.52 -0.06 7.13
N VAL A 162 14.98 0.78 8.07
CA VAL A 162 14.97 2.23 7.90
C VAL A 162 15.82 2.62 6.69
N ALA A 163 15.24 3.44 5.81
CA ALA A 163 15.94 3.95 4.64
C ALA A 163 17.11 4.84 5.05
N ALA A 164 18.26 4.68 4.41
CA ALA A 164 19.43 5.55 4.63
C ALA A 164 19.23 6.98 4.08
N GLY A 165 18.20 7.17 3.24
CA GLY A 165 17.80 8.43 2.62
C GLY A 165 16.60 8.21 1.71
N TYR A 166 16.04 9.30 1.20
CA TYR A 166 14.90 9.26 0.28
C TYR A 166 15.29 9.85 -1.07
N GLU A 167 14.85 9.21 -2.14
CA GLU A 167 15.06 9.64 -3.50
C GLU A 167 13.99 10.64 -3.93
N LYS A 168 14.25 11.40 -5.00
CA LYS A 168 13.23 12.24 -5.63
C LYS A 168 12.08 11.37 -6.15
N PRO A 169 10.83 11.90 -6.19
CA PRO A 169 9.70 11.18 -6.74
C PRO A 169 9.97 10.66 -8.15
N PHE A 170 9.43 9.50 -8.47
CA PHE A 170 9.55 8.89 -9.78
C PHE A 170 8.85 9.76 -10.83
N ALA A 171 9.58 10.14 -11.88
CA ALA A 171 9.10 11.08 -12.87
C ALA A 171 7.78 10.65 -13.51
N GLY A 172 6.77 11.53 -13.44
CA GLY A 172 5.45 11.29 -14.03
C GLY A 172 4.56 10.28 -13.30
N LYS A 173 4.96 9.82 -12.08
CA LYS A 173 4.18 8.85 -11.29
C LYS A 173 3.92 9.37 -9.88
N TYR A 174 2.73 9.09 -9.37
CA TYR A 174 2.48 9.25 -7.94
C TYR A 174 3.37 8.29 -7.17
N THR A 175 4.17 8.83 -6.26
CA THR A 175 5.27 8.10 -5.63
C THR A 175 5.05 7.97 -4.13
N GLY A 176 5.27 6.78 -3.58
CA GLY A 176 5.24 6.50 -2.16
C GLY A 176 6.60 6.19 -1.58
N TYR A 177 6.69 6.30 -0.27
CA TYR A 177 7.89 6.00 0.50
C TYR A 177 7.56 5.08 1.66
N ALA A 178 8.32 3.98 1.75
CA ALA A 178 8.24 2.99 2.81
C ALA A 178 9.63 2.66 3.36
N GLY A 179 9.67 1.78 4.33
CA GLY A 179 10.91 1.28 4.93
C GLY A 179 11.12 1.79 6.34
N GLY A 180 10.71 0.99 7.33
CA GLY A 180 10.97 1.21 8.74
C GLY A 180 10.39 2.49 9.33
N ILE A 181 9.36 3.08 8.71
CA ILE A 181 8.61 4.22 9.25
C ILE A 181 7.66 3.72 10.33
N GLY A 182 7.56 4.47 11.43
CA GLY A 182 6.68 4.16 12.54
C GLY A 182 6.61 5.28 13.58
N PRO A 183 5.92 5.07 14.73
CA PRO A 183 5.64 6.12 15.71
C PRO A 183 6.86 6.84 16.25
N GLU A 184 8.03 6.17 16.28
CA GLU A 184 9.25 6.69 16.85
C GLU A 184 10.03 7.63 15.92
N ASN A 185 9.80 7.52 14.60
CA ASN A 185 10.60 8.22 13.58
C ASN A 185 9.79 8.88 12.47
N VAL A 186 8.45 8.83 12.52
CA VAL A 186 7.61 9.33 11.41
C VAL A 186 7.82 10.82 11.14
N VAL A 187 8.03 11.65 12.15
CA VAL A 187 8.25 13.09 11.97
C VAL A 187 9.57 13.35 11.22
N GLU A 188 10.63 12.63 11.59
CA GLU A 188 11.92 12.71 10.92
C GLU A 188 11.82 12.22 9.47
N ALA A 189 11.14 11.09 9.25
CA ALA A 189 10.92 10.53 7.93
C ALA A 189 10.14 11.50 7.03
N VAL A 190 9.03 12.07 7.53
CA VAL A 190 8.23 13.07 6.81
C VAL A 190 9.06 14.29 6.46
N THR A 191 9.87 14.80 7.39
CA THR A 191 10.74 15.97 7.17
C THR A 191 11.78 15.67 6.08
N ALA A 192 12.41 14.51 6.13
CA ALA A 192 13.39 14.09 5.13
C ALA A 192 12.78 13.87 3.74
N ILE A 193 11.59 13.28 3.68
CA ILE A 193 10.84 13.12 2.43
C ILE A 193 10.47 14.49 1.85
N GLN A 194 9.96 15.41 2.67
CA GLN A 194 9.61 16.76 2.23
C GLN A 194 10.79 17.52 1.63
N ALA A 195 12.01 17.27 2.08
CA ALA A 195 13.21 17.90 1.56
C ALA A 195 13.55 17.48 0.12
N VAL A 196 13.05 16.33 -0.36
CA VAL A 196 13.41 15.77 -1.69
C VAL A 196 12.26 15.81 -2.70
N ILE A 197 11.00 15.95 -2.25
CA ILE A 197 9.83 15.81 -3.13
C ILE A 197 9.50 17.06 -3.97
N GLY A 198 10.02 18.24 -3.61
CA GLY A 198 9.63 19.49 -4.26
C GLY A 198 8.11 19.72 -4.21
N ASP A 199 7.51 20.07 -5.34
CA ASP A 199 6.06 20.34 -5.47
C ASP A 199 5.23 19.07 -5.72
N ASN A 200 5.83 17.88 -5.69
CA ASN A 200 5.10 16.65 -5.98
C ASN A 200 4.23 16.21 -4.80
N ASP A 201 3.05 15.68 -5.13
CA ASP A 201 2.24 14.92 -4.20
C ASP A 201 2.78 13.49 -4.07
N VAL A 202 2.85 13.01 -2.83
CA VAL A 202 3.40 11.69 -2.50
C VAL A 202 2.64 11.08 -1.31
N TRP A 203 2.87 9.77 -1.05
CA TRP A 203 2.37 9.12 0.16
C TRP A 203 3.48 8.42 0.96
N ILE A 204 3.17 8.08 2.20
CA ILE A 204 3.99 7.20 3.03
C ILE A 204 3.22 5.92 3.35
N ASP A 205 3.96 4.81 3.48
CA ASP A 205 3.42 3.50 3.81
C ASP A 205 4.21 2.87 4.96
N MET A 206 3.52 2.23 5.89
CA MET A 206 4.12 1.53 7.00
C MET A 206 3.35 0.28 7.40
N GLU A 207 4.08 -0.74 7.83
CA GLU A 207 3.53 -2.04 8.24
C GLU A 207 4.14 -2.53 9.55
N SER A 208 5.41 -2.91 9.54
CA SER A 208 6.03 -3.66 10.64
C SER A 208 6.09 -2.91 11.97
N ARG A 209 6.27 -1.58 11.94
CA ARG A 209 6.43 -0.76 13.16
C ARG A 209 5.11 -0.30 13.77
N ILE A 210 4.00 -0.55 13.11
CA ILE A 210 2.65 -0.27 13.62
C ILE A 210 1.93 -1.55 14.05
N ARG A 211 2.68 -2.59 14.41
CA ARG A 211 2.16 -3.88 14.88
C ARG A 211 2.60 -4.16 16.33
N THR A 212 1.77 -4.90 17.05
CA THR A 212 2.09 -5.45 18.37
C THR A 212 1.65 -6.92 18.36
N ASP A 213 2.51 -7.82 18.78
CA ASP A 213 2.26 -9.28 18.80
C ASP A 213 1.78 -9.86 17.45
N GLY A 214 2.26 -9.31 16.35
CA GLY A 214 1.90 -9.72 15.00
C GLY A 214 0.59 -9.13 14.46
N TYR A 215 -0.15 -8.31 15.21
CA TYR A 215 -1.42 -7.68 14.81
C TYR A 215 -1.29 -6.17 14.64
N LEU A 216 -2.17 -5.58 13.81
CA LEU A 216 -2.23 -4.14 13.64
C LEU A 216 -2.58 -3.45 14.98
N ASP A 217 -1.77 -2.48 15.36
CA ASP A 217 -1.92 -1.72 16.59
C ASP A 217 -2.47 -0.32 16.28
N LEU A 218 -3.76 -0.12 16.52
CA LEU A 218 -4.44 1.14 16.22
C LEU A 218 -3.99 2.30 17.11
N ASP A 219 -3.44 2.04 18.31
CA ASP A 219 -2.84 3.09 19.15
C ASP A 219 -1.57 3.63 18.51
N LYS A 220 -0.76 2.75 17.93
CA LYS A 220 0.42 3.16 17.15
C LYS A 220 0.02 3.93 15.89
N CYS A 221 -1.02 3.49 15.19
CA CYS A 221 -1.56 4.20 14.02
C CYS A 221 -2.04 5.61 14.39
N GLU A 222 -2.79 5.74 15.47
CA GLU A 222 -3.27 7.04 15.97
C GLU A 222 -2.12 7.96 16.39
N LYS A 223 -1.11 7.42 17.10
CA LYS A 223 0.09 8.17 17.47
C LYS A 223 0.81 8.72 16.24
N VAL A 224 0.97 7.91 15.18
CA VAL A 224 1.53 8.37 13.90
C VAL A 224 0.68 9.47 13.29
N ALA A 225 -0.62 9.25 13.14
CA ALA A 225 -1.55 10.19 12.52
C ALA A 225 -1.55 11.55 13.24
N ALA A 226 -1.64 11.52 14.57
CA ALA A 226 -1.59 12.73 15.41
C ALA A 226 -0.26 13.49 15.26
N SER A 227 0.87 12.76 15.16
CA SER A 227 2.21 13.37 15.05
C SER A 227 2.41 14.09 13.70
N ILE A 228 1.84 13.56 12.59
CA ILE A 228 2.04 14.13 11.25
C ILE A 228 0.93 15.12 10.85
N SER A 229 -0.25 15.02 11.43
CA SER A 229 -1.40 15.90 11.10
C SER A 229 -1.05 17.40 11.11
N PRO A 230 -0.33 17.95 12.11
CA PRO A 230 0.06 19.36 12.11
C PRO A 230 1.04 19.73 10.99
N ILE A 231 1.81 18.75 10.50
CA ILE A 231 2.80 18.95 9.43
C ILE A 231 2.09 18.96 8.07
N LEU A 232 1.15 18.03 7.87
CA LEU A 232 0.39 17.90 6.62
C LEU A 232 -0.65 19.02 6.46
N GLY A 233 -1.30 19.45 7.55
CA GLY A 233 -2.31 20.53 7.54
C GLY A 233 -1.76 21.93 7.27
N ARG A 234 -0.47 22.17 7.51
CA ARG A 234 0.17 23.48 7.25
C ARG A 234 0.43 23.76 5.78
N ALA A 235 0.48 22.72 4.94
CA ALA A 235 0.71 22.86 3.52
C ALA A 235 -0.55 23.37 2.75
N GLY A 236 -1.75 23.26 3.35
CA GLY A 236 -3.01 23.79 2.77
C GLY A 236 -3.41 25.19 3.20
N ALA A 237 -2.65 25.84 4.09
CA ALA A 237 -2.98 27.17 4.65
C ALA A 237 -2.18 28.33 4.03
N ALA A 238 -1.38 28.05 2.99
CA ALA A 238 -0.64 29.07 2.25
C ALA A 238 -1.22 29.22 0.85
N ILE A 239 -2.42 29.81 0.75
CA ILE A 239 -2.94 30.47 -0.45
C ILE A 239 -3.58 31.78 -0.01
#